data_a1f03fdee47a82b4da96d406d7ce7c55
#
_entry.id   a1f03fdee47a82b4da96d406d7ce7c55
#
_cell.length_a   1.000
_cell.length_b   1.000
_cell.length_c   1.000
_cell.angle_alpha   90.00
_cell.angle_beta   90.00
_cell.angle_gamma   90.00
#
_symmetry.space_group_name_H-M   'P 1'
#
loop_
_entity.id
_entity.type
_entity.pdbx_description
1 polymer ?
#
loop_
_entity_poly.entity_id
_entity_poly.type
_entity_poly.pdbx_seq_one_letter_code
_entity_poly.pdbx_strand_id
1 'polypeptide(L)'
;MNQILEKMQKGYMDFVPEKMLFSVYNPQELDLSVEWSPNAHVNNIDTTNDDHETNYPSGDTDYPERAPDINGTERLTEKNESTHKEPDELKDDTKGELVESIQEEPSPNIVNEENDNNGAIPKSLKTPLAEIRVPIGTISGSNQIIHWEFGNPGLANRHLFITGRSGQGKTYFIQSLLWELAKNGISSMIIDYTDGFKSSQLEDDFKQKLDGNLEQFIVLAKKFPVNPFKRNLKELDEGIMVLEDDSDVAERMKNVISSIYTTLGPQQLNSIYQAVMKGMSLHDERMNLSYLRELLEEDGSGPAKTALSQMNLLIDKNPFNYEKDFDWSFLEKENGKVFVVQLTGFSPDVQKMITEFILWDLWYYKLQHGKKNLPFPIILDESQRLDFSGDSPSAKILVEGRKFGWSGWFATQFLKGGFSTDQISRLQNAAVKVFFAPMENEVSTIASNLTQDHAQRKEWEVNLTKLKKGQCIIHAPIKDREGNLLSSRPYLVDIMSLEKR
;
A
#
# COMPACT_ATOMS: atom_id res chain seq x y z
N MET A 1 -11.08 -37.32 -13.43
CA MET A 1 -11.59 -35.95 -13.71
C MET A 1 -13.10 -35.92 -13.98
N ASN A 2 -13.59 -36.63 -15.00
CA ASN A 2 -15.04 -36.64 -15.35
C ASN A 2 -15.98 -37.10 -14.22
N GLN A 3 -15.61 -38.09 -13.40
CA GLN A 3 -16.41 -38.53 -12.27
C GLN A 3 -16.47 -37.53 -11.11
N ILE A 4 -15.41 -36.77 -10.89
CA ILE A 4 -15.36 -35.70 -9.88
C ILE A 4 -16.23 -34.53 -10.34
N LEU A 5 -16.12 -34.13 -11.60
CA LEU A 5 -16.96 -33.07 -12.19
C LEU A 5 -18.44 -33.47 -12.18
N GLU A 6 -18.77 -34.71 -12.45
CA GLU A 6 -20.17 -35.21 -12.40
C GLU A 6 -20.72 -35.18 -10.96
N LYS A 7 -19.90 -35.49 -9.95
CA LYS A 7 -20.29 -35.42 -8.53
C LYS A 7 -20.46 -33.97 -8.07
N MET A 8 -19.59 -33.06 -8.52
CA MET A 8 -19.72 -31.62 -8.24
C MET A 8 -20.99 -31.01 -8.87
N GLN A 9 -21.30 -31.37 -10.12
CA GLN A 9 -22.52 -30.94 -10.80
C GLN A 9 -23.81 -31.43 -10.16
N LYS A 10 -23.76 -32.58 -9.43
CA LYS A 10 -24.91 -33.13 -8.70
C LYS A 10 -25.05 -32.61 -7.26
N GLY A 11 -24.22 -31.63 -6.83
CA GLY A 11 -24.32 -31.04 -5.50
C GLY A 11 -23.93 -31.97 -4.34
N TYR A 12 -23.22 -33.07 -4.62
CA TYR A 12 -22.83 -34.03 -3.58
C TYR A 12 -21.55 -33.67 -2.82
N MET A 13 -20.88 -32.57 -3.17
CA MET A 13 -19.64 -32.15 -2.48
C MET A 13 -19.66 -30.64 -2.25
N ASP A 14 -19.85 -30.23 -1.00
CA ASP A 14 -19.72 -28.84 -0.56
C ASP A 14 -18.28 -28.48 -0.21
N PHE A 15 -17.39 -29.48 -0.14
CA PHE A 15 -15.98 -29.28 0.25
C PHE A 15 -15.07 -30.31 -0.41
N VAL A 16 -14.00 -29.87 -1.05
CA VAL A 16 -12.93 -30.72 -1.59
C VAL A 16 -11.74 -30.67 -0.64
N PRO A 17 -11.34 -31.77 0.00
CA PRO A 17 -10.15 -31.78 0.86
C PRO A 17 -8.89 -31.38 0.09
N GLU A 18 -7.98 -30.66 0.76
CA GLU A 18 -6.75 -30.12 0.17
C GLU A 18 -5.92 -31.16 -0.60
N LYS A 19 -5.87 -32.40 -0.10
CA LYS A 19 -5.24 -33.54 -0.81
C LYS A 19 -5.89 -33.87 -2.15
N MET A 20 -7.19 -33.63 -2.32
CA MET A 20 -7.86 -33.85 -3.60
C MET A 20 -7.58 -32.72 -4.60
N LEU A 21 -7.37 -31.48 -4.15
CA LEU A 21 -7.00 -30.37 -5.01
C LEU A 21 -5.63 -30.60 -5.67
N PHE A 22 -4.63 -31.04 -4.89
CA PHE A 22 -3.32 -31.38 -5.44
C PHE A 22 -3.36 -32.55 -6.46
N SER A 23 -4.26 -33.50 -6.27
CA SER A 23 -4.41 -34.64 -7.16
C SER A 23 -5.12 -34.32 -8.49
N VAL A 24 -5.84 -33.19 -8.56
CA VAL A 24 -6.42 -32.71 -9.83
C VAL A 24 -5.34 -32.24 -10.79
N TYR A 25 -4.20 -31.74 -10.27
CA TYR A 25 -3.06 -31.30 -11.07
C TYR A 25 -2.09 -32.44 -11.44
N ASN A 26 -2.20 -33.62 -10.78
CA ASN A 26 -1.40 -34.81 -11.11
C ASN A 26 -2.28 -36.04 -11.16
N PRO A 27 -2.95 -36.29 -12.29
CA PRO A 27 -3.95 -37.40 -12.42
C PRO A 27 -3.41 -38.82 -12.22
N GLN A 28 -2.07 -38.99 -12.16
CA GLN A 28 -1.45 -40.31 -11.97
C GLN A 28 -1.37 -40.74 -10.49
N GLU A 29 -1.63 -39.83 -9.55
CA GLU A 29 -1.56 -40.09 -8.11
C GLU A 29 -2.94 -40.16 -7.43
N LEU A 30 -4.04 -40.10 -8.20
CA LEU A 30 -5.38 -40.15 -7.64
C LEU A 30 -5.76 -41.61 -7.33
N ASP A 31 -5.75 -41.96 -6.05
CA ASP A 31 -6.35 -43.23 -5.61
C ASP A 31 -7.88 -43.07 -5.55
N LEU A 32 -8.53 -43.54 -6.59
CA LEU A 32 -9.99 -43.52 -6.74
C LEU A 32 -10.72 -44.63 -5.96
N SER A 33 -10.00 -45.45 -5.17
CA SER A 33 -10.57 -46.58 -4.39
C SER A 33 -11.18 -46.11 -3.04
N VAL A 34 -11.05 -44.85 -2.65
CA VAL A 34 -11.67 -44.36 -1.42
C VAL A 34 -13.16 -44.11 -1.65
N GLU A 35 -14.00 -45.07 -1.22
CA GLU A 35 -15.44 -44.85 -1.14
C GLU A 35 -15.77 -43.80 -0.10
N TRP A 36 -16.20 -42.64 -0.55
CA TRP A 36 -16.67 -41.54 0.32
C TRP A 36 -18.13 -41.85 0.75
N SER A 37 -18.34 -42.02 2.06
CA SER A 37 -19.68 -42.19 2.64
C SER A 37 -20.15 -40.89 3.27
N PRO A 38 -21.24 -40.27 2.81
CA PRO A 38 -21.75 -39.01 3.33
C PRO A 38 -22.30 -39.09 4.77
N ASN A 39 -22.48 -40.29 5.35
CA ASN A 39 -23.16 -40.49 6.63
C ASN A 39 -22.23 -40.74 7.83
N ALA A 40 -20.92 -40.50 7.73
CA ALA A 40 -19.99 -40.84 8.81
C ALA A 40 -19.82 -39.77 9.89
N HIS A 41 -20.52 -38.65 9.84
CA HIS A 41 -20.29 -37.51 10.78
C HIS A 41 -21.54 -36.96 11.49
N VAL A 42 -22.62 -37.74 11.61
CA VAL A 42 -23.81 -37.24 12.32
C VAL A 42 -24.17 -38.05 13.57
N ASN A 43 -23.34 -38.95 14.03
CA ASN A 43 -23.58 -39.61 15.33
C ASN A 43 -22.29 -39.68 16.13
N ASN A 44 -22.11 -38.72 17.02
CA ASN A 44 -21.53 -38.84 18.36
C ASN A 44 -21.38 -37.45 18.99
N ILE A 45 -22.51 -36.94 19.47
CA ILE A 45 -22.49 -36.03 20.64
C ILE A 45 -23.23 -36.85 21.71
N ASP A 46 -22.47 -37.58 22.48
CA ASP A 46 -22.92 -38.12 23.76
C ASP A 46 -23.16 -37.00 24.74
N THR A 47 -24.41 -36.78 25.05
CA THR A 47 -24.85 -36.00 26.19
C THR A 47 -24.62 -36.82 27.45
N THR A 48 -23.54 -36.61 28.14
CA THR A 48 -23.46 -36.97 29.58
C THR A 48 -23.48 -35.66 30.37
N ASN A 49 -24.58 -35.51 31.07
CA ASN A 49 -24.74 -34.62 32.21
C ASN A 49 -23.64 -34.88 33.23
N ASP A 50 -22.94 -33.87 33.66
CA ASP A 50 -22.38 -33.81 35.00
C ASP A 50 -22.63 -32.42 35.56
N ASP A 51 -23.50 -32.42 36.56
CA ASP A 51 -23.81 -31.33 37.46
C ASP A 51 -22.56 -30.96 38.29
N HIS A 52 -22.07 -29.73 38.15
CA HIS A 52 -21.34 -29.09 39.22
C HIS A 52 -21.80 -27.65 39.39
N GLU A 53 -22.64 -27.49 40.43
CA GLU A 53 -22.93 -26.20 41.10
C GLU A 53 -21.60 -25.52 41.46
N THR A 54 -21.40 -24.27 41.02
CA THR A 54 -20.56 -23.33 41.72
C THR A 54 -21.28 -22.00 41.88
N ASN A 55 -21.56 -21.68 43.13
CA ASN A 55 -22.08 -20.46 43.70
C ASN A 55 -21.40 -19.21 43.19
N TYR A 56 -22.19 -18.25 42.75
CA TYR A 56 -21.79 -16.84 42.73
C TYR A 56 -22.53 -16.08 43.81
N PRO A 57 -21.84 -15.26 44.61
CA PRO A 57 -22.52 -14.39 45.58
C PRO A 57 -23.05 -13.15 44.87
N SER A 58 -24.31 -12.87 45.16
CA SER A 58 -25.02 -11.62 44.91
C SER A 58 -24.39 -10.48 45.70
N GLY A 59 -24.13 -9.38 45.04
CA GLY A 59 -23.77 -8.12 45.67
C GLY A 59 -24.46 -6.97 44.95
N ASP A 60 -25.51 -6.46 45.61
CA ASP A 60 -26.20 -5.22 45.29
C ASP A 60 -25.27 -4.03 45.34
N THR A 61 -25.37 -3.11 44.39
CA THR A 61 -25.26 -1.67 44.68
C THR A 61 -25.83 -0.83 43.52
N ASP A 62 -26.94 -0.22 43.83
CA ASP A 62 -27.43 1.14 43.63
C ASP A 62 -27.02 1.94 42.37
N TYR A 63 -28.00 2.19 41.54
CA TYR A 63 -28.08 3.35 40.66
C TYR A 63 -28.66 4.55 41.43
N PRO A 64 -28.27 5.78 41.17
CA PRO A 64 -29.17 6.90 41.25
C PRO A 64 -29.48 7.52 39.89
N GLU A 65 -30.77 7.54 39.60
CA GLU A 65 -31.42 8.50 38.69
C GLU A 65 -31.22 9.93 39.18
N ARG A 66 -31.00 10.86 38.25
CA ARG A 66 -31.75 12.13 38.15
C ARG A 66 -31.22 13.02 37.04
N ALA A 67 -32.08 13.25 36.06
CA ALA A 67 -32.06 14.46 35.25
C ALA A 67 -32.58 15.68 36.05
N PRO A 68 -32.30 16.90 35.63
CA PRO A 68 -33.37 17.90 35.61
C PRO A 68 -33.50 18.60 34.24
N ASP A 69 -34.74 18.71 33.84
CA ASP A 69 -35.28 19.70 32.91
C ASP A 69 -34.98 21.13 33.36
N ILE A 70 -34.64 22.02 32.42
CA ILE A 70 -35.01 23.43 32.50
C ILE A 70 -35.37 23.93 31.09
N ASN A 71 -36.64 24.25 30.92
CA ASN A 71 -37.21 25.11 29.91
C ASN A 71 -36.69 26.56 30.07
N GLY A 72 -36.47 27.23 28.95
CA GLY A 72 -36.23 28.66 28.90
C GLY A 72 -36.40 29.20 27.49
N THR A 73 -37.64 29.48 27.14
CA THR A 73 -38.05 30.30 25.99
C THR A 73 -37.60 31.74 26.16
N GLU A 74 -36.99 32.32 25.15
CA GLU A 74 -37.15 33.72 24.80
C GLU A 74 -37.05 33.97 23.31
N ARG A 75 -38.18 34.45 22.77
CA ARG A 75 -38.34 35.06 21.45
C ARG A 75 -37.83 36.50 21.52
N LEU A 76 -37.08 36.95 20.52
CA LEU A 76 -37.16 38.34 20.09
C LEU A 76 -37.14 38.37 18.55
N THR A 77 -38.22 38.91 18.07
CA THR A 77 -38.52 39.36 16.71
C THR A 77 -37.95 40.76 16.48
N GLU A 78 -37.56 41.07 15.29
CA GLU A 78 -37.85 42.29 14.48
C GLU A 78 -36.74 42.45 13.44
N LYS A 79 -37.05 42.51 12.22
CA LYS A 79 -37.70 43.30 11.19
C LYS A 79 -36.71 43.99 10.24
N ASN A 80 -36.98 43.71 8.95
CA ASN A 80 -36.96 44.62 7.79
C ASN A 80 -35.67 45.40 7.50
N GLU A 81 -35.17 45.47 6.28
CA GLU A 81 -35.82 46.05 5.09
C GLU A 81 -35.04 45.68 3.80
N SER A 82 -35.83 45.55 2.78
CA SER A 82 -35.57 45.46 1.36
C SER A 82 -34.80 46.66 0.77
N THR A 83 -33.96 46.44 -0.26
CA THR A 83 -34.00 47.27 -1.45
C THR A 83 -33.52 46.54 -2.67
N HIS A 84 -34.45 46.41 -3.61
CA HIS A 84 -34.24 46.11 -5.02
C HIS A 84 -33.33 47.13 -5.70
N LYS A 85 -32.52 46.71 -6.67
CA LYS A 85 -32.33 47.39 -7.97
C LYS A 85 -31.63 46.47 -8.97
N GLU A 86 -32.38 45.96 -9.94
CA GLU A 86 -32.03 45.78 -11.34
C GLU A 86 -32.72 46.92 -12.12
N PRO A 87 -32.53 47.06 -13.42
CA PRO A 87 -31.43 46.77 -14.36
C PRO A 87 -31.00 48.03 -15.17
N ASP A 88 -29.98 47.94 -16.02
CA ASP A 88 -29.96 48.73 -17.26
C ASP A 88 -29.23 47.97 -18.38
N GLU A 89 -30.02 47.70 -19.42
CA GLU A 89 -29.62 47.39 -20.79
C GLU A 89 -29.01 48.62 -21.45
N LEU A 90 -28.06 48.44 -22.33
CA LEU A 90 -27.99 49.19 -23.62
C LEU A 90 -26.89 48.58 -24.54
N LYS A 91 -27.37 47.93 -25.65
CA LYS A 91 -27.14 48.18 -27.08
C LYS A 91 -25.68 48.25 -27.56
N ASP A 92 -25.30 47.28 -28.40
CA ASP A 92 -25.33 47.20 -29.85
C ASP A 92 -24.68 48.37 -30.61
N ASP A 93 -23.56 48.09 -31.32
CA ASP A 93 -23.32 48.59 -32.67
C ASP A 93 -22.04 47.99 -33.33
N THR A 94 -22.33 47.26 -34.41
CA THR A 94 -21.74 47.27 -35.77
C THR A 94 -20.25 47.04 -36.04
N LYS A 95 -20.05 45.96 -36.80
CA LYS A 95 -19.36 45.84 -38.12
C LYS A 95 -17.97 46.38 -38.31
N GLY A 96 -17.10 45.52 -38.76
CA GLY A 96 -15.88 45.82 -39.50
C GLY A 96 -15.22 44.54 -40.01
N GLU A 97 -15.58 44.14 -41.23
CA GLU A 97 -14.86 43.16 -42.04
C GLU A 97 -13.45 43.67 -42.33
N LEU A 98 -12.44 42.79 -42.14
CA LEU A 98 -11.21 42.85 -42.91
C LEU A 98 -10.74 41.43 -43.20
N VAL A 99 -10.87 41.10 -44.45
CA VAL A 99 -10.31 39.92 -45.13
C VAL A 99 -8.81 40.18 -45.26
N GLU A 100 -7.98 39.34 -44.68
CA GLU A 100 -6.57 39.25 -45.04
C GLU A 100 -6.18 37.80 -45.37
N SER A 101 -5.62 37.70 -46.53
CA SER A 101 -5.16 36.60 -47.36
C SER A 101 -4.37 35.53 -46.60
N ILE A 102 -4.80 34.30 -46.84
CA ILE A 102 -4.07 33.06 -46.53
C ILE A 102 -2.87 32.98 -47.49
N GLN A 103 -1.66 33.04 -46.96
CA GLN A 103 -0.47 32.58 -47.66
C GLN A 103 -0.26 31.11 -47.29
N GLU A 104 -0.30 30.26 -48.30
CA GLU A 104 0.10 28.86 -48.24
C GLU A 104 1.63 28.80 -48.06
N GLU A 105 2.09 28.25 -46.92
CA GLU A 105 3.45 27.76 -46.75
C GLU A 105 3.54 26.31 -47.22
N PRO A 106 4.66 25.90 -47.84
CA PRO A 106 4.79 24.61 -48.49
C PRO A 106 4.96 23.48 -47.48
N SER A 107 4.26 22.38 -47.70
CA SER A 107 4.35 21.10 -47.00
C SER A 107 5.81 20.62 -46.89
N PRO A 108 6.28 20.20 -45.73
CA PRO A 108 7.56 19.53 -45.65
C PRO A 108 7.46 18.11 -46.22
N ASN A 109 8.44 17.79 -47.02
CA ASN A 109 8.70 16.49 -47.64
C ASN A 109 8.52 15.34 -46.63
N ILE A 110 7.73 14.35 -47.05
CA ILE A 110 7.72 13.01 -46.44
C ILE A 110 9.06 12.37 -46.76
N VAL A 111 9.96 12.41 -45.79
CA VAL A 111 11.12 11.53 -45.76
C VAL A 111 10.61 10.19 -45.24
N ASN A 112 10.69 9.18 -46.09
CA ASN A 112 10.54 7.77 -45.70
C ASN A 112 11.59 7.46 -44.64
N GLU A 113 11.21 7.49 -43.38
CA GLU A 113 12.00 6.85 -42.32
C GLU A 113 11.81 5.34 -42.47
N GLU A 114 12.89 4.72 -42.93
CA GLU A 114 13.09 3.28 -42.85
C GLU A 114 12.91 2.84 -41.41
N ASN A 115 12.07 1.82 -41.22
CA ASN A 115 11.87 1.09 -39.98
C ASN A 115 13.21 0.49 -39.50
N ASP A 116 14.00 1.27 -38.80
CA ASP A 116 15.02 0.75 -37.90
C ASP A 116 14.35 0.33 -36.61
N ASN A 117 13.81 -0.89 -36.58
CA ASN A 117 13.53 -1.67 -35.39
C ASN A 117 14.87 -2.07 -34.71
N ASN A 118 15.67 -1.10 -34.37
CA ASN A 118 16.69 -1.26 -33.35
C ASN A 118 16.02 -1.09 -32.00
N GLY A 119 15.55 -2.22 -31.44
CA GLY A 119 15.17 -2.29 -30.06
C GLY A 119 16.33 -1.73 -29.22
N ALA A 120 16.13 -0.52 -28.67
CA ALA A 120 17.09 0.06 -27.74
C ALA A 120 17.23 -0.94 -26.59
N ILE A 121 18.37 -1.62 -26.55
CA ILE A 121 18.78 -2.44 -25.42
C ILE A 121 18.68 -1.53 -24.19
N PRO A 122 17.90 -1.87 -23.15
CA PRO A 122 17.87 -1.10 -21.93
C PRO A 122 19.30 -0.86 -21.49
N LYS A 123 19.67 0.40 -21.18
CA LYS A 123 21.01 0.68 -20.64
C LYS A 123 21.19 -0.22 -19.44
N SER A 124 22.14 -1.16 -19.51
CA SER A 124 22.43 -2.09 -18.43
C SER A 124 22.73 -1.33 -17.14
N LEU A 125 22.32 -1.89 -15.99
CA LEU A 125 22.73 -1.40 -14.67
C LEU A 125 24.23 -1.08 -14.71
N LYS A 126 24.63 0.05 -14.11
CA LYS A 126 26.05 0.43 -13.98
C LYS A 126 26.87 -0.69 -13.31
N THR A 127 26.22 -1.44 -12.42
CA THR A 127 26.75 -2.61 -11.72
C THR A 127 25.77 -3.76 -11.90
N PRO A 128 26.21 -4.99 -12.24
CA PRO A 128 25.33 -6.15 -12.28
C PRO A 128 24.57 -6.30 -10.96
N LEU A 129 23.28 -6.60 -11.01
CA LEU A 129 22.45 -6.68 -9.79
C LEU A 129 23.09 -7.57 -8.72
N ALA A 130 23.64 -8.73 -9.11
CA ALA A 130 24.25 -9.68 -8.18
C ALA A 130 25.42 -9.10 -7.37
N GLU A 131 26.04 -8.02 -7.83
CA GLU A 131 27.19 -7.36 -7.21
C GLU A 131 26.79 -6.16 -6.34
N ILE A 132 25.51 -5.77 -6.38
CA ILE A 132 25.04 -4.59 -5.62
C ILE A 132 24.99 -4.92 -4.14
N ARG A 133 25.88 -4.26 -3.41
CA ARG A 133 25.99 -4.27 -1.95
C ARG A 133 25.73 -2.89 -1.41
N VAL A 134 24.83 -2.81 -0.45
CA VAL A 134 24.46 -1.54 0.19
C VAL A 134 25.16 -1.47 1.54
N PRO A 135 26.15 -0.58 1.73
CA PRO A 135 26.77 -0.41 3.04
C PRO A 135 25.75 0.11 4.04
N ILE A 136 25.69 -0.52 5.20
CA ILE A 136 24.76 -0.15 6.28
C ILE A 136 25.47 0.76 7.27
N GLY A 137 26.56 0.28 7.81
CA GLY A 137 27.29 0.94 8.87
C GLY A 137 28.38 0.05 9.43
N THR A 138 28.82 0.38 10.64
CA THR A 138 29.88 -0.34 11.37
C THR A 138 29.29 -1.04 12.58
N ILE A 139 29.66 -2.29 12.82
CA ILE A 139 29.28 -2.98 14.09
C ILE A 139 29.82 -2.14 15.24
N SER A 140 28.92 -1.76 16.16
CA SER A 140 29.27 -0.87 17.26
C SER A 140 30.36 -1.47 18.15
N GLY A 141 31.36 -0.67 18.45
CA GLY A 141 32.55 -1.12 19.19
C GLY A 141 33.58 -1.86 18.34
N SER A 142 33.42 -1.92 17.00
CA SER A 142 34.39 -2.49 16.09
C SER A 142 34.59 -1.59 14.86
N ASN A 143 35.59 -1.92 14.03
CA ASN A 143 35.80 -1.26 12.73
C ASN A 143 35.17 -2.04 11.56
N GLN A 144 34.38 -3.07 11.85
CA GLN A 144 33.81 -3.96 10.85
C GLN A 144 32.61 -3.31 10.16
N ILE A 145 32.77 -2.94 8.89
CA ILE A 145 31.67 -2.45 8.05
C ILE A 145 30.82 -3.63 7.58
N ILE A 146 29.51 -3.46 7.64
CA ILE A 146 28.56 -4.47 7.18
C ILE A 146 27.74 -3.95 5.99
N HIS A 147 27.38 -4.88 5.12
CA HIS A 147 26.66 -4.60 3.89
C HIS A 147 25.39 -5.46 3.81
N TRP A 148 24.33 -4.84 3.31
CA TRP A 148 23.16 -5.55 2.84
C TRP A 148 23.41 -6.03 1.41
N GLU A 149 23.32 -7.33 1.20
CA GLU A 149 23.47 -7.98 -0.10
C GLU A 149 22.20 -7.80 -0.95
N PHE A 150 21.85 -6.56 -1.26
CA PHE A 150 20.61 -6.23 -1.97
C PHE A 150 20.47 -6.99 -3.28
N GLY A 151 21.56 -7.16 -4.01
CA GLY A 151 21.59 -7.82 -5.31
C GLY A 151 21.58 -9.34 -5.26
N ASN A 152 21.82 -9.96 -4.12
CA ASN A 152 21.97 -11.41 -4.01
C ASN A 152 20.70 -12.16 -4.46
N PRO A 153 20.77 -13.04 -5.49
CA PRO A 153 19.62 -13.79 -5.98
C PRO A 153 19.08 -14.82 -4.96
N GLY A 154 19.91 -15.23 -3.99
CA GLY A 154 19.56 -16.17 -2.93
C GLY A 154 18.75 -15.56 -1.79
N LEU A 155 18.52 -14.25 -1.75
CA LEU A 155 17.69 -13.62 -0.73
C LEU A 155 16.25 -14.14 -0.77
N ALA A 156 15.69 -14.39 0.41
CA ALA A 156 14.26 -14.73 0.54
C ALA A 156 13.36 -13.66 -0.10
N ASN A 157 13.66 -12.41 0.19
CA ASN A 157 13.08 -11.22 -0.48
C ASN A 157 13.99 -10.01 -0.24
N ARG A 158 13.61 -8.84 -0.76
CA ARG A 158 14.30 -7.55 -0.55
C ARG A 158 13.45 -6.58 0.28
N HIS A 159 12.48 -7.09 1.02
CA HIS A 159 11.66 -6.25 1.88
C HIS A 159 12.45 -5.80 3.11
N LEU A 160 12.19 -4.57 3.52
CA LEU A 160 12.82 -3.91 4.65
C LEU A 160 11.75 -3.42 5.63
N PHE A 161 11.85 -3.82 6.89
CA PHE A 161 11.02 -3.31 7.96
C PHE A 161 11.85 -2.43 8.89
N ILE A 162 11.40 -1.19 9.14
CA ILE A 162 12.10 -0.19 9.94
C ILE A 162 11.17 0.31 11.03
N THR A 163 11.59 0.22 12.29
CA THR A 163 10.83 0.80 13.39
C THR A 163 11.70 1.59 14.37
N GLY A 164 11.11 2.51 15.10
CA GLY A 164 11.73 3.31 16.15
C GLY A 164 11.06 4.68 16.26
N ARG A 165 11.18 5.28 17.44
CA ARG A 165 10.55 6.59 17.72
C ARG A 165 11.05 7.69 16.77
N SER A 166 10.30 8.79 16.70
CA SER A 166 10.66 9.95 15.87
C SER A 166 12.03 10.53 16.27
N GLY A 167 12.77 11.08 15.30
CA GLY A 167 14.06 11.75 15.50
C GLY A 167 15.26 10.82 15.71
N GLN A 168 15.10 9.50 15.62
CA GLN A 168 16.22 8.56 15.85
C GLN A 168 17.05 8.27 14.59
N GLY A 169 16.68 8.79 13.42
CA GLY A 169 17.45 8.66 12.19
C GLY A 169 16.88 7.71 11.15
N LYS A 170 15.61 7.25 11.28
CA LYS A 170 14.96 6.38 10.29
C LYS A 170 14.99 6.99 8.88
N THR A 171 14.49 8.22 8.73
CA THR A 171 14.42 8.91 7.43
C THR A 171 15.82 9.14 6.84
N TYR A 172 16.79 9.51 7.67
CA TYR A 172 18.19 9.65 7.27
C TYR A 172 18.76 8.32 6.76
N PHE A 173 18.49 7.23 7.47
CA PHE A 173 18.92 5.90 7.06
C PHE A 173 18.29 5.47 5.74
N ILE A 174 17.00 5.73 5.54
CA ILE A 174 16.30 5.46 4.28
C ILE A 174 16.95 6.25 3.14
N GLN A 175 17.21 7.56 3.31
CA GLN A 175 17.90 8.38 2.31
C GLN A 175 19.28 7.81 1.97
N SER A 176 20.01 7.35 2.97
CA SER A 176 21.34 6.74 2.78
C SER A 176 21.29 5.47 1.93
N LEU A 177 20.31 4.60 2.16
CA LEU A 177 20.12 3.38 1.36
C LEU A 177 19.63 3.70 -0.06
N LEU A 178 18.73 4.66 -0.21
CA LEU A 178 18.21 5.07 -1.52
C LEU A 178 19.32 5.67 -2.39
N TRP A 179 20.22 6.47 -1.82
CA TRP A 179 21.39 6.95 -2.54
C TRP A 179 22.25 5.79 -3.06
N GLU A 180 22.53 4.80 -2.21
CA GLU A 180 23.32 3.63 -2.61
C GLU A 180 22.70 2.85 -3.76
N LEU A 181 21.37 2.75 -3.78
CA LEU A 181 20.66 2.09 -4.88
C LEU A 181 20.61 2.97 -6.13
N ALA A 182 20.33 4.26 -5.98
CA ALA A 182 20.26 5.21 -7.09
C ALA A 182 21.58 5.31 -7.87
N LYS A 183 22.73 5.38 -7.17
CA LYS A 183 24.04 5.41 -7.84
C LYS A 183 24.34 4.14 -8.65
N ASN A 184 23.67 3.03 -8.33
CA ASN A 184 23.71 1.77 -9.08
C ASN A 184 22.60 1.65 -10.14
N GLY A 185 21.83 2.72 -10.38
CA GLY A 185 20.79 2.76 -11.40
C GLY A 185 19.42 2.25 -10.93
N ILE A 186 19.27 1.84 -9.67
CA ILE A 186 17.98 1.32 -9.17
C ILE A 186 17.08 2.49 -8.80
N SER A 187 15.96 2.63 -9.51
CA SER A 187 14.93 3.63 -9.23
C SER A 187 14.07 3.21 -8.05
N SER A 188 13.49 4.18 -7.35
CA SER A 188 12.66 3.96 -6.17
C SER A 188 11.51 4.96 -6.09
N MET A 189 10.49 4.60 -5.30
CA MET A 189 9.34 5.47 -5.02
C MET A 189 9.10 5.57 -3.52
N ILE A 190 8.74 6.76 -3.06
CA ILE A 190 8.40 7.03 -1.66
C ILE A 190 6.97 7.56 -1.61
N ILE A 191 6.12 7.01 -0.75
CA ILE A 191 4.82 7.59 -0.40
C ILE A 191 4.97 8.25 0.97
N ASP A 192 4.91 9.57 0.98
CA ASP A 192 5.16 10.40 2.17
C ASP A 192 3.88 11.00 2.73
N TYR A 193 3.52 10.56 3.93
CA TYR A 193 2.35 11.02 4.68
C TYR A 193 2.61 12.26 5.55
N THR A 194 3.88 12.49 5.92
CA THR A 194 4.24 13.34 7.08
C THR A 194 5.20 14.47 6.76
N ASP A 195 5.48 14.74 5.52
CA ASP A 195 6.48 15.72 5.10
C ASP A 195 7.95 15.32 5.33
N GLY A 196 8.21 14.12 5.82
CA GLY A 196 9.58 13.67 6.13
C GLY A 196 10.49 13.60 4.89
N PHE A 197 9.91 13.50 3.72
CA PHE A 197 10.61 13.50 2.44
C PHE A 197 10.32 14.75 1.58
N LYS A 198 9.76 15.80 2.14
CA LYS A 198 9.71 17.09 1.46
C LYS A 198 11.11 17.60 1.14
N SER A 199 11.26 18.30 0.02
CA SER A 199 12.54 18.86 -0.40
C SER A 199 13.24 19.70 0.69
N SER A 200 12.47 20.40 1.53
CA SER A 200 12.99 21.17 2.66
C SER A 200 13.44 20.34 3.87
N GLN A 201 13.05 19.07 3.94
CA GLN A 201 13.35 18.15 5.05
C GLN A 201 14.40 17.09 4.66
N LEU A 202 14.69 16.97 3.37
CA LEU A 202 15.74 16.08 2.89
C LEU A 202 17.12 16.65 3.23
N GLU A 203 18.05 15.77 3.56
CA GLU A 203 19.45 16.11 3.77
C GLU A 203 20.04 16.78 2.52
N ASP A 204 20.82 17.84 2.70
CA ASP A 204 21.42 18.56 1.58
C ASP A 204 22.35 17.69 0.75
N ASP A 205 23.13 16.83 1.42
CA ASP A 205 23.99 15.84 0.75
C ASP A 205 23.17 14.87 -0.13
N PHE A 206 22.00 14.45 0.33
CA PHE A 206 21.12 13.57 -0.43
C PHE A 206 20.58 14.25 -1.69
N LYS A 207 20.12 15.49 -1.57
CA LYS A 207 19.63 16.30 -2.70
C LYS A 207 20.75 16.52 -3.73
N GLN A 208 21.93 16.93 -3.26
CA GLN A 208 23.08 17.19 -4.12
C GLN A 208 23.56 15.94 -4.85
N LYS A 209 23.61 14.80 -4.16
CA LYS A 209 24.04 13.53 -4.72
C LYS A 209 23.06 12.99 -5.78
N LEU A 210 21.76 13.24 -5.61
CA LEU A 210 20.72 12.77 -6.56
C LEU A 210 20.55 13.70 -7.77
N ASP A 211 21.16 14.84 -7.80
CA ASP A 211 21.06 15.92 -8.80
C ASP A 211 20.30 15.51 -10.10
N GLY A 212 19.11 16.08 -10.31
CA GLY A 212 18.23 15.76 -11.46
C GLY A 212 17.49 14.42 -11.38
N ASN A 213 17.85 13.52 -10.47
CA ASN A 213 17.18 12.21 -10.29
C ASN A 213 16.15 12.19 -9.14
N LEU A 214 16.00 13.29 -8.41
CA LEU A 214 14.99 13.45 -7.37
C LEU A 214 13.79 14.19 -7.93
N GLU A 215 12.63 13.54 -7.95
CA GLU A 215 11.37 14.15 -8.38
C GLU A 215 10.35 14.15 -7.24
N GLN A 216 9.71 15.31 -7.03
CA GLN A 216 8.65 15.51 -6.04
C GLN A 216 7.30 15.68 -6.74
N PHE A 217 6.33 14.83 -6.43
CA PHE A 217 4.97 14.92 -6.91
C PHE A 217 4.02 15.26 -5.76
N ILE A 218 3.50 16.50 -5.75
CA ILE A 218 2.58 16.98 -4.72
C ILE A 218 1.15 16.73 -5.19
N VAL A 219 0.49 15.69 -4.65
CA VAL A 219 -0.85 15.25 -5.10
C VAL A 219 -1.90 16.35 -4.93
N LEU A 220 -1.82 17.15 -3.86
CA LEU A 220 -2.74 18.27 -3.65
C LEU A 220 -2.69 19.32 -4.75
N ALA A 221 -1.51 19.51 -5.37
CA ALA A 221 -1.30 20.48 -6.43
C ALA A 221 -1.62 19.95 -7.83
N LYS A 222 -1.39 18.66 -8.07
CA LYS A 222 -1.40 18.08 -9.42
C LYS A 222 -2.22 16.78 -9.51
N LYS A 223 -3.17 16.49 -8.72
CA LYS A 223 -3.96 15.25 -8.79
C LYS A 223 -3.19 14.05 -9.37
N PHE A 224 -3.16 12.93 -8.68
CA PHE A 224 -2.37 11.78 -9.14
C PHE A 224 -3.05 11.08 -10.33
N PRO A 225 -2.34 10.79 -11.44
CA PRO A 225 -2.94 10.21 -12.64
C PRO A 225 -3.15 8.69 -12.50
N VAL A 226 -4.12 8.34 -11.69
CA VAL A 226 -4.62 6.97 -11.47
C VAL A 226 -6.14 7.02 -11.48
N ASN A 227 -6.75 6.09 -12.18
CA ASN A 227 -8.21 5.91 -12.16
C ASN A 227 -8.59 4.72 -11.26
N PRO A 228 -9.18 4.95 -10.06
CA PRO A 228 -9.64 3.88 -9.18
C PRO A 228 -10.65 2.91 -9.81
N PHE A 229 -11.35 3.35 -10.85
CA PHE A 229 -12.39 2.59 -11.54
C PHE A 229 -11.88 1.91 -12.82
N LYS A 230 -10.59 2.01 -13.13
CA LYS A 230 -9.99 1.34 -14.29
C LYS A 230 -10.12 -0.17 -14.16
N ARG A 231 -10.50 -0.85 -15.24
CA ARG A 231 -10.40 -2.30 -15.35
C ARG A 231 -8.96 -2.70 -15.59
N ASN A 232 -8.49 -3.66 -14.86
CA ASN A 232 -7.12 -4.16 -14.95
C ASN A 232 -7.11 -5.55 -15.57
N LEU A 233 -5.98 -5.93 -16.17
CA LEU A 233 -5.77 -7.29 -16.64
C LEU A 233 -5.36 -8.18 -15.47
N LYS A 234 -6.04 -9.32 -15.33
CA LYS A 234 -5.72 -10.39 -14.39
C LYS A 234 -5.10 -11.56 -15.15
N GLU A 235 -4.00 -12.08 -14.68
CA GLU A 235 -3.44 -13.34 -15.15
C GLU A 235 -4.10 -14.49 -14.38
N LEU A 236 -4.83 -15.35 -15.08
CA LEU A 236 -5.46 -16.52 -14.51
C LEU A 236 -4.53 -17.74 -14.54
N ASP A 237 -3.73 -17.87 -15.60
CA ASP A 237 -2.73 -18.90 -15.79
C ASP A 237 -1.68 -18.37 -16.77
N GLU A 238 -0.56 -19.05 -16.93
CA GLU A 238 0.57 -18.63 -17.76
C GLU A 238 0.11 -18.20 -19.17
N GLY A 239 0.13 -16.87 -19.41
CA GLY A 239 -0.30 -16.27 -20.68
C GLY A 239 -1.82 -16.11 -20.89
N ILE A 240 -2.67 -16.48 -19.93
CA ILE A 240 -4.12 -16.25 -20.00
C ILE A 240 -4.47 -14.98 -19.24
N MET A 241 -4.67 -13.90 -19.98
CA MET A 241 -5.05 -12.59 -19.44
C MET A 241 -6.57 -12.38 -19.60
N VAL A 242 -7.23 -11.97 -18.52
CA VAL A 242 -8.66 -11.62 -18.51
C VAL A 242 -8.83 -10.21 -17.96
N LEU A 243 -9.61 -9.41 -18.65
CA LEU A 243 -9.95 -8.07 -18.20
C LEU A 243 -10.94 -8.17 -17.03
N GLU A 244 -10.75 -7.36 -16.00
CA GLU A 244 -11.73 -7.21 -14.90
C GLU A 244 -13.10 -6.80 -15.46
N ASP A 245 -14.16 -7.37 -14.92
CA ASP A 245 -15.52 -6.95 -15.16
C ASP A 245 -15.98 -5.87 -14.17
N ASP A 246 -17.22 -5.41 -14.30
CA ASP A 246 -17.80 -4.37 -13.45
C ASP A 246 -17.85 -4.81 -11.99
N SER A 247 -18.08 -6.10 -11.73
CA SER A 247 -18.16 -6.64 -10.39
C SER A 247 -16.80 -6.68 -9.70
N ASP A 248 -15.73 -6.94 -10.44
CA ASP A 248 -14.36 -6.89 -9.93
C ASP A 248 -13.97 -5.47 -9.50
N VAL A 249 -14.30 -4.47 -10.32
CA VAL A 249 -14.04 -3.05 -10.00
C VAL A 249 -14.87 -2.62 -8.77
N ALA A 250 -16.14 -3.00 -8.71
CA ALA A 250 -17.02 -2.68 -7.59
C ALA A 250 -16.56 -3.35 -6.30
N GLU A 251 -16.12 -4.61 -6.35
CA GLU A 251 -15.59 -5.33 -5.19
C GLU A 251 -14.28 -4.71 -4.71
N ARG A 252 -13.34 -4.38 -5.62
CA ARG A 252 -12.10 -3.68 -5.26
C ARG A 252 -12.38 -2.35 -4.57
N MET A 253 -13.29 -1.53 -5.14
CA MET A 253 -13.69 -0.24 -4.56
C MET A 253 -14.30 -0.44 -3.16
N LYS A 254 -15.23 -1.37 -3.02
CA LYS A 254 -15.87 -1.70 -1.74
C LYS A 254 -14.83 -2.12 -0.69
N ASN A 255 -13.87 -2.99 -1.06
CA ASN A 255 -12.86 -3.50 -0.15
C ASN A 255 -11.91 -2.39 0.31
N VAL A 256 -11.44 -1.54 -0.61
CA VAL A 256 -10.58 -0.39 -0.25
C VAL A 256 -11.34 0.58 0.67
N ILE A 257 -12.59 0.91 0.36
CA ILE A 257 -13.40 1.81 1.19
C ILE A 257 -13.64 1.19 2.58
N SER A 258 -13.96 -0.10 2.67
CA SER A 258 -14.23 -0.77 3.94
C SER A 258 -13.00 -0.85 4.85
N SER A 259 -11.81 -0.99 4.29
CA SER A 259 -10.56 -1.03 5.07
C SER A 259 -10.21 0.30 5.72
N ILE A 260 -10.71 1.40 5.16
CA ILE A 260 -10.41 2.76 5.61
C ILE A 260 -11.55 3.33 6.46
N TYR A 261 -12.77 3.26 5.97
CA TYR A 261 -13.96 3.71 6.69
C TYR A 261 -14.61 2.57 7.46
N THR A 262 -13.96 2.14 8.52
CA THR A 262 -14.35 0.97 9.34
C THR A 262 -15.72 1.09 10.03
N THR A 263 -16.31 2.28 10.04
CA THR A 263 -17.65 2.54 10.55
C THR A 263 -18.77 2.21 9.56
N LEU A 264 -18.44 1.96 8.28
CA LEU A 264 -19.41 1.57 7.28
C LEU A 264 -19.78 0.09 7.45
N GLY A 265 -21.06 -0.16 7.68
CA GLY A 265 -21.59 -1.52 7.77
C GLY A 265 -21.94 -2.15 6.41
N PRO A 266 -22.40 -3.41 6.41
CA PRO A 266 -22.67 -4.15 5.17
C PRO A 266 -23.67 -3.47 4.21
N GLN A 267 -24.68 -2.76 4.74
CA GLN A 267 -25.67 -2.08 3.92
C GLN A 267 -25.08 -0.88 3.17
N GLN A 268 -24.25 -0.06 3.86
CA GLN A 268 -23.55 1.07 3.27
C GLN A 268 -22.55 0.61 2.20
N LEU A 269 -21.81 -0.43 2.50
CA LEU A 269 -20.85 -1.04 1.56
C LEU A 269 -21.56 -1.62 0.33
N ASN A 270 -22.77 -2.21 0.51
CA ASN A 270 -23.57 -2.68 -0.61
C ASN A 270 -24.08 -1.53 -1.48
N SER A 271 -24.51 -0.40 -0.89
CA SER A 271 -24.91 0.79 -1.66
C SER A 271 -23.75 1.30 -2.51
N ILE A 272 -22.53 1.33 -1.98
CA ILE A 272 -21.32 1.69 -2.74
C ILE A 272 -21.09 0.70 -3.89
N TYR A 273 -21.14 -0.60 -3.60
CA TYR A 273 -20.97 -1.64 -4.61
C TYR A 273 -21.97 -1.48 -5.77
N GLN A 274 -23.25 -1.32 -5.46
CA GLN A 274 -24.30 -1.14 -6.49
C GLN A 274 -24.13 0.17 -7.27
N ALA A 275 -23.73 1.26 -6.62
CA ALA A 275 -23.46 2.52 -7.29
C ALA A 275 -22.27 2.39 -8.25
N VAL A 276 -21.20 1.68 -7.87
CA VAL A 276 -20.05 1.42 -8.75
C VAL A 276 -20.47 0.53 -9.92
N MET A 277 -21.19 -0.57 -9.68
CA MET A 277 -21.73 -1.45 -10.75
C MET A 277 -22.54 -0.66 -11.78
N LYS A 278 -23.49 0.16 -11.30
CA LYS A 278 -24.31 1.02 -12.16
C LYS A 278 -23.46 2.04 -12.89
N GLY A 279 -22.49 2.66 -12.21
CA GLY A 279 -21.57 3.64 -12.77
C GLY A 279 -20.68 3.07 -13.87
N MET A 280 -20.12 1.89 -13.65
CA MET A 280 -19.32 1.19 -14.67
C MET A 280 -20.16 0.86 -15.92
N SER A 281 -21.39 0.38 -15.74
CA SER A 281 -22.30 0.09 -16.84
C SER A 281 -22.68 1.34 -17.64
N LEU A 282 -22.83 2.51 -17.00
CA LEU A 282 -23.26 3.76 -17.64
C LEU A 282 -22.10 4.57 -18.24
N HIS A 283 -20.96 4.58 -17.59
CA HIS A 283 -19.84 5.50 -17.88
C HIS A 283 -18.57 4.79 -18.33
N ASP A 284 -18.46 3.49 -18.07
CA ASP A 284 -17.31 2.65 -18.42
C ASP A 284 -15.98 3.29 -17.93
N GLU A 285 -14.99 3.45 -18.78
CA GLU A 285 -13.68 4.05 -18.47
C GLU A 285 -13.75 5.50 -17.97
N ARG A 286 -14.87 6.19 -18.19
CA ARG A 286 -15.10 7.56 -17.69
C ARG A 286 -15.63 7.61 -16.26
N MET A 287 -15.91 6.45 -15.65
CA MET A 287 -16.38 6.41 -14.27
C MET A 287 -15.37 7.12 -13.35
N ASN A 288 -15.88 7.91 -12.40
CA ASN A 288 -15.09 8.72 -11.49
C ASN A 288 -15.84 9.00 -10.18
N LEU A 289 -15.18 9.66 -9.22
CA LEU A 289 -15.76 9.96 -7.90
C LEU A 289 -16.99 10.90 -7.99
N SER A 290 -17.06 11.76 -8.99
CA SER A 290 -18.24 12.64 -9.15
C SER A 290 -19.48 11.85 -9.57
N TYR A 291 -19.33 10.93 -10.52
CA TYR A 291 -20.42 10.01 -10.87
C TYR A 291 -20.81 9.07 -9.73
N LEU A 292 -19.83 8.63 -8.92
CA LEU A 292 -20.16 7.85 -7.72
C LEU A 292 -21.03 8.65 -6.74
N ARG A 293 -20.75 9.94 -6.56
CA ARG A 293 -21.62 10.84 -5.77
C ARG A 293 -23.03 10.89 -6.33
N GLU A 294 -23.18 11.22 -7.61
CA GLU A 294 -24.48 11.35 -8.29
C GLU A 294 -25.33 10.08 -8.13
N LEU A 295 -24.69 8.90 -8.28
CA LEU A 295 -25.37 7.61 -8.16
C LEU A 295 -25.80 7.28 -6.72
N LEU A 296 -25.01 7.66 -5.72
CA LEU A 296 -25.37 7.51 -4.32
C LEU A 296 -26.46 8.50 -3.90
N GLU A 297 -26.48 9.71 -4.47
CA GLU A 297 -27.54 10.70 -4.29
C GLU A 297 -28.83 10.24 -4.96
N GLU A 298 -28.75 9.64 -6.14
CA GLU A 298 -29.91 9.07 -6.87
C GLU A 298 -30.53 7.88 -6.11
N ASP A 299 -29.69 6.98 -5.54
CA ASP A 299 -30.18 5.90 -4.65
C ASP A 299 -31.00 6.48 -3.49
N GLY A 300 -30.53 7.57 -2.86
CA GLY A 300 -31.22 8.32 -1.82
C GLY A 300 -31.61 7.54 -0.57
N SER A 301 -31.25 6.25 -0.47
CA SER A 301 -31.48 5.41 0.70
C SER A 301 -30.69 5.89 1.93
N GLY A 302 -31.11 5.48 3.13
CA GLY A 302 -30.34 5.77 4.34
C GLY A 302 -28.91 5.27 4.30
N PRO A 303 -28.65 4.02 3.88
CA PRO A 303 -27.29 3.51 3.68
C PRO A 303 -26.46 4.32 2.68
N ALA A 304 -27.02 4.68 1.52
CA ALA A 304 -26.32 5.48 0.51
C ALA A 304 -25.93 6.88 1.05
N LYS A 305 -26.85 7.56 1.74
CA LYS A 305 -26.58 8.87 2.38
C LYS A 305 -25.47 8.77 3.43
N THR A 306 -25.48 7.72 4.24
CA THR A 306 -24.43 7.49 5.24
C THR A 306 -23.09 7.22 4.58
N ALA A 307 -23.04 6.37 3.55
CA ALA A 307 -21.84 6.10 2.78
C ALA A 307 -21.26 7.39 2.16
N LEU A 308 -22.12 8.17 1.51
CA LEU A 308 -21.72 9.45 0.90
C LEU A 308 -21.17 10.43 1.94
N SER A 309 -21.83 10.55 3.10
CA SER A 309 -21.39 11.42 4.20
C SER A 309 -19.97 11.09 4.67
N GLN A 310 -19.62 9.81 4.78
CA GLN A 310 -18.27 9.38 5.16
C GLN A 310 -17.23 9.69 4.06
N MET A 311 -17.61 9.57 2.80
CA MET A 311 -16.73 9.73 1.66
C MET A 311 -16.67 11.17 1.10
N ASN A 312 -17.48 12.10 1.61
CA ASN A 312 -17.58 13.47 1.08
C ASN A 312 -16.22 14.13 0.90
N LEU A 313 -15.33 14.02 1.89
CA LEU A 313 -14.04 14.68 1.83
C LEU A 313 -13.14 14.12 0.71
N LEU A 314 -13.18 12.81 0.48
CA LEU A 314 -12.48 12.18 -0.64
C LEU A 314 -13.01 12.69 -1.98
N ILE A 315 -14.35 12.71 -2.12
CA ILE A 315 -15.02 13.10 -3.35
C ILE A 315 -14.81 14.59 -3.64
N ASP A 316 -14.94 15.45 -2.62
CA ASP A 316 -14.74 16.91 -2.76
C ASP A 316 -13.29 17.26 -3.13
N LYS A 317 -12.33 16.60 -2.51
CA LYS A 317 -10.90 16.80 -2.83
C LYS A 317 -10.53 16.20 -4.17
N ASN A 318 -11.15 15.10 -4.54
CA ASN A 318 -10.90 14.36 -5.78
C ASN A 318 -9.42 14.34 -6.18
N PRO A 319 -8.59 13.54 -5.50
CA PRO A 319 -7.12 13.61 -5.65
C PRO A 319 -6.62 12.96 -6.94
N PHE A 320 -7.51 12.37 -7.76
CA PHE A 320 -7.17 11.60 -8.94
C PHE A 320 -7.38 12.39 -10.23
N ASN A 321 -6.52 12.12 -11.22
CA ASN A 321 -6.67 12.57 -12.59
C ASN A 321 -7.01 11.35 -13.45
N TYR A 322 -8.22 11.33 -14.01
CA TYR A 322 -8.78 10.21 -14.78
C TYR A 322 -8.45 10.27 -16.29
N GLU A 323 -7.84 11.36 -16.74
CA GLU A 323 -7.57 11.59 -18.18
C GLU A 323 -6.29 10.90 -18.66
N LYS A 324 -5.41 10.53 -17.73
CA LYS A 324 -4.09 9.99 -18.03
C LYS A 324 -3.75 8.88 -17.06
N ASP A 325 -3.10 7.85 -17.58
CA ASP A 325 -2.42 6.83 -16.77
C ASP A 325 -1.08 7.34 -16.31
N PHE A 326 -0.64 6.89 -15.13
CA PHE A 326 0.71 7.15 -14.66
C PHE A 326 1.72 6.27 -15.41
N ASP A 327 2.79 6.88 -15.91
CA ASP A 327 3.88 6.13 -16.59
C ASP A 327 4.80 5.48 -15.56
N TRP A 328 4.50 4.23 -15.23
CA TRP A 328 5.33 3.42 -14.34
C TRP A 328 6.63 2.93 -14.99
N SER A 329 6.84 3.11 -16.28
CA SER A 329 8.03 2.60 -16.98
C SER A 329 9.34 3.17 -16.45
N PHE A 330 9.31 4.32 -15.73
CA PHE A 330 10.50 4.86 -15.10
C PHE A 330 11.15 3.92 -14.09
N LEU A 331 10.36 3.00 -13.51
CA LEU A 331 10.83 1.99 -12.56
C LEU A 331 11.71 0.93 -13.20
N GLU A 332 11.59 0.78 -14.52
CA GLU A 332 12.35 -0.18 -15.32
C GLU A 332 13.55 0.46 -15.99
N LYS A 333 13.59 1.80 -16.00
CA LYS A 333 14.74 2.57 -16.48
C LYS A 333 15.82 2.57 -15.42
N GLU A 334 16.97 2.03 -15.76
CA GLU A 334 18.14 1.91 -14.88
C GLU A 334 18.87 3.27 -14.72
N ASN A 335 18.12 4.28 -14.28
CA ASN A 335 18.60 5.66 -14.14
C ASN A 335 18.74 6.14 -12.69
N GLY A 336 18.32 5.34 -11.71
CA GLY A 336 18.42 5.68 -10.29
C GLY A 336 17.51 6.81 -9.86
N LYS A 337 16.33 6.95 -10.46
CA LYS A 337 15.35 7.98 -10.11
C LYS A 337 14.74 7.70 -8.73
N VAL A 338 14.66 8.74 -7.90
CA VAL A 338 13.92 8.72 -6.62
C VAL A 338 12.67 9.59 -6.80
N PHE A 339 11.51 8.97 -6.80
CA PHE A 339 10.22 9.62 -7.00
C PHE A 339 9.45 9.69 -5.68
N VAL A 340 9.14 10.91 -5.23
CA VAL A 340 8.46 11.15 -3.95
C VAL A 340 7.04 11.62 -4.20
N VAL A 341 6.05 10.85 -3.73
CA VAL A 341 4.63 11.20 -3.75
C VAL A 341 4.26 11.83 -2.41
N GLN A 342 3.99 13.14 -2.43
CA GLN A 342 3.63 13.92 -1.25
C GLN A 342 2.12 13.91 -1.04
N LEU A 343 1.66 13.40 0.10
CA LEU A 343 0.25 13.33 0.47
C LEU A 343 -0.17 14.38 1.51
N THR A 344 0.71 15.28 1.86
CA THR A 344 0.45 16.33 2.85
C THR A 344 -0.70 17.24 2.42
N GLY A 345 -1.50 17.68 3.39
CA GLY A 345 -2.67 18.53 3.15
C GLY A 345 -3.98 17.76 2.93
N PHE A 346 -3.91 16.42 2.84
CA PHE A 346 -5.09 15.57 2.91
C PHE A 346 -5.31 15.03 4.33
N SER A 347 -6.56 14.69 4.66
CA SER A 347 -6.86 13.96 5.90
C SER A 347 -6.25 12.56 5.90
N PRO A 348 -6.01 11.94 7.06
CA PRO A 348 -5.44 10.59 7.14
C PRO A 348 -6.17 9.55 6.29
N ASP A 349 -7.51 9.58 6.25
CA ASP A 349 -8.29 8.62 5.49
C ASP A 349 -8.17 8.84 3.97
N VAL A 350 -8.14 10.10 3.53
CA VAL A 350 -7.89 10.42 2.12
C VAL A 350 -6.46 10.04 1.71
N GLN A 351 -5.47 10.26 2.58
CA GLN A 351 -4.09 9.80 2.33
C GLN A 351 -4.02 8.29 2.15
N LYS A 352 -4.68 7.52 3.02
CA LYS A 352 -4.76 6.06 2.89
C LYS A 352 -5.42 5.65 1.57
N MET A 353 -6.54 6.29 1.22
CA MET A 353 -7.27 6.01 -0.01
C MET A 353 -6.40 6.23 -1.25
N ILE A 354 -5.69 7.36 -1.30
CA ILE A 354 -4.76 7.67 -2.38
C ILE A 354 -3.68 6.58 -2.48
N THR A 355 -3.10 6.21 -1.35
CA THR A 355 -2.05 5.19 -1.30
C THR A 355 -2.54 3.84 -1.79
N GLU A 356 -3.71 3.37 -1.31
CA GLU A 356 -4.27 2.08 -1.71
C GLU A 356 -4.49 2.03 -3.23
N PHE A 357 -5.05 3.07 -3.85
CA PHE A 357 -5.25 3.08 -5.29
C PHE A 357 -3.97 3.21 -6.10
N ILE A 358 -2.98 3.97 -5.61
CA ILE A 358 -1.63 4.01 -6.21
C ILE A 358 -0.99 2.62 -6.17
N LEU A 359 -1.07 1.94 -5.02
CA LEU A 359 -0.49 0.60 -4.86
C LEU A 359 -1.22 -0.45 -5.71
N TRP A 360 -2.55 -0.36 -5.85
CA TRP A 360 -3.31 -1.24 -6.74
C TRP A 360 -2.91 -1.04 -8.20
N ASP A 361 -2.87 0.20 -8.70
CA ASP A 361 -2.48 0.49 -10.09
C ASP A 361 -1.05 0.00 -10.38
N LEU A 362 -0.12 0.30 -9.47
CA LEU A 362 1.26 -0.18 -9.57
C LEU A 362 1.35 -1.70 -9.45
N TRP A 363 0.51 -2.35 -8.62
CA TRP A 363 0.48 -3.81 -8.49
C TRP A 363 0.13 -4.45 -9.83
N TYR A 364 -0.93 -4.00 -10.48
CA TYR A 364 -1.33 -4.53 -11.79
C TYR A 364 -0.28 -4.26 -12.89
N TYR A 365 0.34 -3.08 -12.86
CA TYR A 365 1.47 -2.82 -13.75
C TYR A 365 2.61 -3.82 -13.53
N LYS A 366 2.97 -4.09 -12.29
CA LYS A 366 4.07 -5.01 -11.94
C LYS A 366 3.71 -6.49 -12.19
N LEU A 367 2.46 -6.88 -12.17
CA LEU A 367 2.05 -8.22 -12.62
C LEU A 367 2.41 -8.45 -14.10
N GLN A 368 2.27 -7.43 -14.94
CA GLN A 368 2.53 -7.53 -16.38
C GLN A 368 4.01 -7.32 -16.75
N HIS A 369 4.68 -6.39 -16.07
CA HIS A 369 6.01 -5.91 -16.45
C HIS A 369 7.10 -6.27 -15.44
N GLY A 370 6.72 -6.63 -14.21
CA GLY A 370 7.65 -6.86 -13.12
C GLY A 370 8.53 -8.10 -13.33
N LYS A 371 9.81 -7.98 -12.95
CA LYS A 371 10.77 -9.07 -13.03
C LYS A 371 11.55 -9.15 -11.72
N LYS A 372 11.78 -10.37 -11.23
CA LYS A 372 12.52 -10.63 -9.99
C LYS A 372 13.95 -10.02 -10.00
N ASN A 373 14.55 -9.93 -11.16
CA ASN A 373 15.90 -9.38 -11.37
C ASN A 373 15.92 -7.86 -11.65
N LEU A 374 14.75 -7.20 -11.66
CA LEU A 374 14.61 -5.76 -11.70
C LEU A 374 13.94 -5.28 -10.41
N PRO A 375 14.66 -5.25 -9.28
CA PRO A 375 14.09 -4.87 -8.01
C PRO A 375 13.72 -3.39 -7.98
N PHE A 376 12.58 -3.11 -7.39
CA PHE A 376 12.04 -1.78 -7.25
C PHE A 376 11.69 -1.51 -5.79
N PRO A 377 12.45 -0.65 -5.09
CA PRO A 377 12.12 -0.20 -3.76
C PRO A 377 10.91 0.73 -3.74
N ILE A 378 9.91 0.38 -2.95
CA ILE A 378 8.82 1.26 -2.57
C ILE A 378 8.86 1.50 -1.06
N ILE A 379 8.97 2.78 -0.68
CA ILE A 379 9.06 3.21 0.70
C ILE A 379 7.69 3.69 1.15
N LEU A 380 7.14 3.00 2.14
CA LEU A 380 5.85 3.28 2.73
C LEU A 380 6.12 3.78 4.16
N ASP A 381 6.26 5.09 4.29
CA ASP A 381 6.44 5.72 5.61
C ASP A 381 5.11 5.69 6.37
N GLU A 382 5.14 5.69 7.71
CA GLU A 382 3.97 5.54 8.58
C GLU A 382 3.10 4.31 8.19
N SER A 383 3.76 3.19 7.93
CA SER A 383 3.13 1.96 7.40
C SER A 383 2.01 1.39 8.28
N GLN A 384 1.92 1.78 9.57
CA GLN A 384 0.78 1.44 10.42
C GLN A 384 -0.55 2.02 9.94
N ARG A 385 -0.53 2.93 8.96
CA ARG A 385 -1.73 3.48 8.33
C ARG A 385 -2.27 2.61 7.20
N LEU A 386 -1.49 1.64 6.72
CA LEU A 386 -1.85 0.79 5.60
C LEU A 386 -2.69 -0.40 6.05
N ASP A 387 -3.46 -0.93 5.13
CA ASP A 387 -4.12 -2.22 5.30
C ASP A 387 -3.17 -3.35 4.93
N PHE A 388 -2.94 -4.27 5.88
CA PHE A 388 -2.19 -5.51 5.65
C PHE A 388 -3.09 -6.74 5.74
N SER A 389 -4.40 -6.57 5.70
CA SER A 389 -5.36 -7.67 5.75
C SER A 389 -5.66 -8.23 4.36
N GLY A 390 -6.09 -9.48 4.31
CA GLY A 390 -6.65 -10.11 3.12
C GLY A 390 -5.80 -9.92 1.86
N ASP A 391 -6.46 -9.42 0.83
CA ASP A 391 -5.91 -9.19 -0.51
C ASP A 391 -5.43 -7.75 -0.75
N SER A 392 -5.23 -6.97 0.30
CA SER A 392 -4.72 -5.60 0.15
C SER A 392 -3.39 -5.56 -0.60
N PRO A 393 -3.07 -4.49 -1.35
CA PRO A 393 -1.81 -4.41 -2.09
C PRO A 393 -0.60 -4.49 -1.17
N SER A 394 -0.65 -3.90 0.03
CA SER A 394 0.44 -3.98 1.00
C SER A 394 0.70 -5.42 1.48
N ALA A 395 -0.36 -6.21 1.70
CA ALA A 395 -0.23 -7.63 2.03
C ALA A 395 0.35 -8.43 0.86
N LYS A 396 -0.15 -8.21 -0.37
CA LYS A 396 0.36 -8.86 -1.59
C LYS A 396 1.84 -8.56 -1.83
N ILE A 397 2.28 -7.31 -1.63
CA ILE A 397 3.70 -6.94 -1.74
C ILE A 397 4.56 -7.79 -0.82
N LEU A 398 4.16 -7.96 0.46
CA LEU A 398 4.91 -8.73 1.45
C LEU A 398 4.97 -10.23 1.15
N VAL A 399 3.88 -10.80 0.62
CA VAL A 399 3.75 -12.25 0.43
C VAL A 399 4.25 -12.67 -0.95
N GLU A 400 3.88 -11.95 -2.00
CA GLU A 400 4.09 -12.34 -3.40
C GLU A 400 5.00 -11.41 -4.17
N GLY A 401 5.16 -10.16 -3.73
CA GLY A 401 5.83 -9.10 -4.49
C GLY A 401 7.23 -9.45 -4.99
N ARG A 402 7.96 -10.34 -4.28
CA ARG A 402 9.29 -10.82 -4.70
C ARG A 402 9.30 -11.33 -6.14
N LYS A 403 8.25 -12.02 -6.60
CA LYS A 403 8.16 -12.60 -7.95
C LYS A 403 8.25 -11.52 -9.02
N PHE A 404 7.72 -10.34 -8.73
CA PHE A 404 7.57 -9.20 -9.63
C PHE A 404 8.58 -8.07 -9.37
N GLY A 405 9.62 -8.34 -8.59
CA GLY A 405 10.68 -7.36 -8.31
C GLY A 405 10.37 -6.36 -7.19
N TRP A 406 9.28 -6.52 -6.43
CA TRP A 406 8.99 -5.62 -5.33
C TRP A 406 10.04 -5.70 -4.22
N SER A 407 10.43 -4.53 -3.73
CA SER A 407 11.20 -4.35 -2.51
C SER A 407 10.42 -3.37 -1.61
N GLY A 408 9.43 -3.88 -0.87
CA GLY A 408 8.62 -3.06 0.04
C GLY A 408 9.42 -2.67 1.28
N TRP A 409 9.54 -1.37 1.55
CA TRP A 409 10.19 -0.81 2.73
C TRP A 409 9.14 -0.17 3.62
N PHE A 410 8.88 -0.80 4.75
CA PHE A 410 7.81 -0.43 5.68
C PHE A 410 8.41 0.26 6.89
N ALA A 411 8.22 1.57 6.99
CA ALA A 411 8.70 2.36 8.11
C ALA A 411 7.55 2.71 9.06
N THR A 412 7.80 2.58 10.38
CA THR A 412 6.81 2.90 11.41
C THR A 412 7.47 3.47 12.66
N GLN A 413 6.70 4.15 13.49
CA GLN A 413 7.18 4.64 14.79
C GLN A 413 6.98 3.63 15.91
N PHE A 414 6.00 2.74 15.79
CA PHE A 414 5.64 1.75 16.81
C PHE A 414 5.02 0.50 16.19
N LEU A 415 5.16 -0.62 16.90
CA LEU A 415 4.55 -1.90 16.56
C LEU A 415 3.24 -2.10 17.33
N LYS A 416 3.33 -2.02 18.65
CA LYS A 416 2.20 -2.27 19.53
C LYS A 416 1.21 -1.10 19.48
N GLY A 417 -0.06 -1.43 19.17
CA GLY A 417 -1.10 -0.41 19.02
C GLY A 417 -1.20 0.23 17.63
N GLY A 418 -0.20 0.00 16.75
CA GLY A 418 -0.26 0.40 15.35
C GLY A 418 -0.66 -0.72 14.41
N PHE A 419 -0.41 -1.97 14.83
CA PHE A 419 -0.69 -3.17 14.04
C PHE A 419 -1.36 -4.24 14.89
N SER A 420 -2.23 -5.04 14.28
CA SER A 420 -2.69 -6.30 14.85
C SER A 420 -1.57 -7.34 14.88
N THR A 421 -1.76 -8.41 15.66
CA THR A 421 -0.81 -9.53 15.71
C THR A 421 -0.54 -10.14 14.34
N ASP A 422 -1.58 -10.29 13.53
CA ASP A 422 -1.47 -10.84 12.18
C ASP A 422 -0.70 -9.91 11.24
N GLN A 423 -0.93 -8.61 11.33
CA GLN A 423 -0.18 -7.60 10.55
C GLN A 423 1.30 -7.60 10.94
N ILE A 424 1.62 -7.69 12.24
CA ILE A 424 3.00 -7.84 12.72
C ILE A 424 3.62 -9.12 12.16
N SER A 425 2.90 -10.24 12.17
CA SER A 425 3.37 -11.51 11.62
C SER A 425 3.69 -11.39 10.12
N ARG A 426 2.86 -10.69 9.35
CA ARG A 426 3.12 -10.42 7.92
C ARG A 426 4.36 -9.55 7.72
N LEU A 427 4.55 -8.49 8.52
CA LEU A 427 5.73 -7.63 8.47
C LEU A 427 7.02 -8.39 8.82
N GLN A 428 6.94 -9.46 9.63
CA GLN A 428 8.09 -10.34 9.92
C GLN A 428 8.61 -11.09 8.67
N ASN A 429 7.83 -11.16 7.56
CA ASN A 429 8.32 -11.69 6.28
C ASN A 429 9.42 -10.84 5.64
N ALA A 430 9.59 -9.57 6.05
CA ALA A 430 10.70 -8.76 5.59
C ALA A 430 12.04 -9.41 5.96
N ALA A 431 12.89 -9.65 4.96
CA ALA A 431 14.20 -10.28 5.17
C ALA A 431 15.16 -9.40 5.98
N VAL A 432 14.97 -8.08 5.91
CA VAL A 432 15.77 -7.09 6.64
C VAL A 432 14.90 -6.38 7.66
N LYS A 433 15.31 -6.38 8.90
CA LYS A 433 14.63 -5.70 10.01
C LYS A 433 15.58 -4.76 10.70
N VAL A 434 15.18 -3.52 10.88
CA VAL A 434 16.00 -2.45 11.49
C VAL A 434 15.22 -1.80 12.61
N PHE A 435 15.81 -1.81 13.79
CA PHE A 435 15.20 -1.28 15.01
C PHE A 435 16.05 -0.13 15.54
N PHE A 436 15.54 1.09 15.40
CA PHE A 436 16.06 2.28 16.09
C PHE A 436 15.55 2.33 17.53
N ALA A 437 16.03 3.30 18.33
CA ALA A 437 15.57 3.45 19.70
C ALA A 437 14.03 3.50 19.76
N PRO A 438 13.39 2.50 20.38
CA PRO A 438 11.93 2.43 20.46
C PRO A 438 11.37 3.28 21.59
N MET A 439 10.03 3.36 21.66
CA MET A 439 9.33 3.80 22.86
C MET A 439 9.49 2.74 23.97
N GLU A 440 9.42 3.14 25.24
CA GLU A 440 9.65 2.23 26.38
C GLU A 440 8.70 1.02 26.39
N ASN A 441 7.43 1.25 26.03
CA ASN A 441 6.41 0.21 25.95
C ASN A 441 6.59 -0.78 24.78
N GLU A 442 7.48 -0.49 23.82
CA GLU A 442 7.80 -1.32 22.65
C GLU A 442 9.02 -2.22 22.89
N VAL A 443 9.86 -1.89 23.87
CA VAL A 443 11.17 -2.56 24.11
C VAL A 443 11.04 -4.08 24.21
N SER A 444 10.14 -4.57 25.06
CA SER A 444 9.95 -6.01 25.28
C SER A 444 9.41 -6.72 24.03
N THR A 445 8.49 -6.07 23.29
CA THR A 445 7.95 -6.60 22.03
C THR A 445 9.03 -6.74 20.98
N ILE A 446 9.87 -5.72 20.80
CA ILE A 446 10.98 -5.75 19.84
C ILE A 446 12.03 -6.79 20.27
N ALA A 447 12.40 -6.85 21.53
CA ALA A 447 13.36 -7.83 22.03
C ALA A 447 12.89 -9.28 21.79
N SER A 448 11.59 -9.54 21.95
CA SER A 448 11.02 -10.86 21.66
C SER A 448 11.01 -11.19 20.16
N ASN A 449 10.99 -10.19 19.27
CA ASN A 449 11.12 -10.37 17.83
C ASN A 449 12.59 -10.60 17.39
N LEU A 450 13.56 -10.18 18.21
CA LEU A 450 14.98 -10.37 17.92
C LEU A 450 15.49 -11.75 18.28
N THR A 451 14.92 -12.37 19.33
CA THR A 451 15.35 -13.69 19.81
C THR A 451 14.24 -14.41 20.57
N GLN A 452 14.26 -15.75 20.48
CA GLN A 452 13.41 -16.63 21.29
C GLN A 452 14.05 -16.96 22.65
N ASP A 453 15.37 -16.79 22.79
CA ASP A 453 16.09 -17.06 24.04
C ASP A 453 15.79 -15.99 25.07
N HIS A 454 15.37 -16.41 26.29
CA HIS A 454 14.96 -15.50 27.36
C HIS A 454 16.12 -14.68 27.93
N ALA A 455 17.32 -15.23 28.01
CA ALA A 455 18.50 -14.53 28.54
C ALA A 455 18.96 -13.46 27.52
N GLN A 456 19.04 -13.82 26.24
CA GLN A 456 19.36 -12.89 25.18
C GLN A 456 18.28 -11.79 25.03
N ARG A 457 17.00 -12.10 25.29
CA ARG A 457 15.92 -11.11 25.25
C ARG A 457 16.17 -9.98 26.25
N LYS A 458 16.55 -10.30 27.48
CA LYS A 458 16.88 -9.29 28.49
C LYS A 458 18.10 -8.44 28.09
N GLU A 459 19.08 -9.04 27.45
CA GLU A 459 20.24 -8.31 26.94
C GLU A 459 19.79 -7.33 25.81
N TRP A 460 18.93 -7.76 24.90
CA TRP A 460 18.40 -6.89 23.84
C TRP A 460 17.48 -5.80 24.39
N GLU A 461 16.70 -6.04 25.43
CA GLU A 461 15.94 -4.99 26.12
C GLU A 461 16.87 -3.87 26.63
N VAL A 462 17.99 -4.24 27.25
CA VAL A 462 18.99 -3.27 27.70
C VAL A 462 19.66 -2.56 26.53
N ASN A 463 19.99 -3.26 25.47
CA ASN A 463 20.61 -2.66 24.29
C ASN A 463 19.66 -1.67 23.58
N LEU A 464 18.38 -2.03 23.44
CA LEU A 464 17.35 -1.17 22.82
C LEU A 464 17.16 0.14 23.60
N THR A 465 17.19 0.10 24.94
CA THR A 465 17.04 1.31 25.76
C THR A 465 18.26 2.22 25.73
N LYS A 466 19.45 1.69 25.38
CA LYS A 466 20.72 2.44 25.30
C LYS A 466 21.06 2.95 23.91
N LEU A 467 20.24 2.64 22.89
CA LEU A 467 20.48 3.12 21.53
C LEU A 467 20.56 4.64 21.48
N LYS A 468 21.60 5.15 20.82
CA LYS A 468 21.80 6.58 20.55
C LYS A 468 21.25 6.94 19.17
N LYS A 469 21.03 8.22 18.93
CA LYS A 469 20.71 8.72 17.57
C LYS A 469 21.80 8.29 16.59
N GLY A 470 21.40 7.69 15.46
CA GLY A 470 22.33 7.14 14.46
C GLY A 470 22.81 5.72 14.77
N GLN A 471 22.28 5.07 15.82
CA GLN A 471 22.46 3.66 16.08
C GLN A 471 21.19 2.87 15.84
N CYS A 472 21.33 1.64 15.37
CA CYS A 472 20.22 0.71 15.20
C CYS A 472 20.64 -0.73 15.54
N ILE A 473 19.65 -1.58 15.78
CA ILE A 473 19.84 -3.03 15.75
C ILE A 473 19.33 -3.52 14.41
N ILE A 474 20.18 -4.24 13.68
CA ILE A 474 19.82 -4.84 12.40
C ILE A 474 19.78 -6.37 12.52
N HIS A 475 18.71 -6.95 11.99
CA HIS A 475 18.57 -8.40 11.82
C HIS A 475 18.33 -8.67 10.35
N ALA A 476 19.36 -9.14 9.64
CA ALA A 476 19.37 -9.30 8.20
C ALA A 476 20.42 -10.32 7.76
N PRO A 477 20.31 -10.89 6.57
CA PRO A 477 21.42 -11.56 5.89
C PRO A 477 22.42 -10.49 5.44
N ILE A 478 23.49 -10.30 6.22
CA ILE A 478 24.53 -9.30 5.98
C ILE A 478 25.87 -9.95 5.77
N LYS A 479 26.74 -9.27 5.05
CA LYS A 479 28.13 -9.67 4.83
C LYS A 479 29.11 -8.65 5.39
N ASP A 480 30.31 -9.11 5.74
CA ASP A 480 31.42 -8.25 6.05
C ASP A 480 32.01 -7.57 4.80
N ARG A 481 33.07 -6.79 4.98
CA ARG A 481 33.75 -6.10 3.88
C ARG A 481 34.39 -7.08 2.89
N GLU A 482 34.85 -8.20 3.35
CA GLU A 482 35.48 -9.27 2.60
C GLU A 482 34.46 -10.12 1.82
N GLY A 483 33.16 -9.98 2.11
CA GLY A 483 32.06 -10.70 1.47
C GLY A 483 31.69 -12.00 2.16
N ASN A 484 32.19 -12.26 3.37
CA ASN A 484 31.80 -13.41 4.18
C ASN A 484 30.43 -13.18 4.80
N LEU A 485 29.56 -14.19 4.76
CA LEU A 485 28.26 -14.12 5.40
C LEU A 485 28.43 -14.13 6.93
N LEU A 486 27.95 -13.08 7.58
CA LEU A 486 27.91 -13.03 9.03
C LEU A 486 26.79 -13.92 9.56
N SER A 487 26.94 -14.40 10.79
CA SER A 487 25.90 -15.22 11.43
C SER A 487 24.54 -14.50 11.43
N SER A 488 23.46 -15.25 11.20
CA SER A 488 22.09 -14.73 11.25
C SER A 488 21.67 -14.42 12.69
N ARG A 489 22.20 -13.33 13.24
CA ARG A 489 21.85 -12.79 14.54
C ARG A 489 21.67 -11.27 14.46
N PRO A 490 21.00 -10.64 15.42
CA PRO A 490 20.96 -9.19 15.49
C PRO A 490 22.33 -8.58 15.76
N TYR A 491 22.61 -7.43 15.15
CA TYR A 491 23.84 -6.65 15.35
C TYR A 491 23.50 -5.22 15.76
N LEU A 492 24.22 -4.70 16.74
CA LEU A 492 24.21 -3.27 17.07
C LEU A 492 25.14 -2.53 16.08
N VAL A 493 24.61 -1.54 15.40
CA VAL A 493 25.28 -0.88 14.27
C VAL A 493 25.24 0.63 14.42
N ASP A 494 26.38 1.27 14.20
CA ASP A 494 26.51 2.70 13.98
C ASP A 494 26.32 2.96 12.48
N ILE A 495 25.30 3.75 12.11
CA ILE A 495 24.91 3.99 10.71
C ILE A 495 26.03 4.76 9.99
N MET A 496 26.35 4.34 8.76
CA MET A 496 27.26 5.12 7.89
C MET A 496 26.60 6.42 7.44
N SER A 497 27.26 7.53 7.64
CA SER A 497 26.75 8.84 7.23
C SER A 497 26.73 9.00 5.71
N LEU A 498 25.82 9.85 5.21
CA LEU A 498 25.74 10.22 3.78
C LEU A 498 27.06 10.78 3.23
N GLU A 499 27.78 11.57 4.02
CA GLU A 499 29.07 12.15 3.65
C GLU A 499 30.13 11.07 3.34
N LYS A 500 30.06 9.91 4.00
CA LYS A 500 31.02 8.81 3.85
C LYS A 500 30.66 7.80 2.74
N ARG A 501 29.55 8.04 2.01
CA ARG A 501 29.01 7.14 0.96
C ARG A 501 29.39 7.53 -0.45
#